data_1490413b7059a71b370929b50e3d822a
#
_entry.id   1490413b7059a71b370929b50e3d822a
#
_cell.length_a   1.000
_cell.length_b   1.000
_cell.length_c   1.000
_cell.angle_alpha   90.00
_cell.angle_beta   90.00
_cell.angle_gamma   90.00
#
_symmetry.space_group_name_H-M   'P 1'
#
loop_
_entity.id
_entity.type
_entity.pdbx_description
1 polymer ?
#
loop_
_entity_poly.entity_id
_entity_poly.type
_entity_poly.pdbx_seq_one_letter_code
_entity_poly.pdbx_strand_id
1 'polypeptide(L)'
;MDDKMLETIESVRDHGVLVPALVREKPTGGYEMISGHRRKMASELAGKETMPCIVRNLSDDQAVIVMVDSNLQREEILPSEKAFAYKMKLEAMKRQAGRPRKNSVPVAQEFRGKTSREILGEQVGESQDQIRRYIRLTELIQEILEMVDDKKISMRPAVELSYLPKEEQEILYDTMESEACTPSHAQAIKIRKFSAEGRLNEDVLLSIMSEEKPNQVEQWKIPKN
;
A
#
# COMPACT_ATOMS: atom_id res chain seq x y z
N MET A 1 20.03 5.34 -7.49
CA MET A 1 20.60 4.29 -6.63
C MET A 1 20.64 4.88 -5.24
N ASP A 2 19.99 4.25 -4.28
CA ASP A 2 19.91 4.74 -2.89
C ASP A 2 21.13 4.26 -2.07
N ASP A 3 21.44 4.97 -0.97
CA ASP A 3 22.60 4.66 -0.11
C ASP A 3 22.52 3.24 0.45
N LYS A 4 21.31 2.78 0.82
CA LYS A 4 21.05 1.40 1.27
C LYS A 4 21.40 0.34 0.20
N MET A 5 21.32 0.71 -1.08
CA MET A 5 21.72 -0.20 -2.18
C MET A 5 23.24 -0.28 -2.29
N LEU A 6 23.94 0.83 -2.14
CA LEU A 6 25.40 0.86 -2.13
C LEU A 6 25.97 -0.01 -1.01
N GLU A 7 25.45 0.14 0.20
CA GLU A 7 25.83 -0.72 1.35
C GLU A 7 25.55 -2.22 1.05
N THR A 8 24.41 -2.51 0.39
CA THR A 8 24.10 -3.90 0.02
C THR A 8 25.09 -4.45 -0.99
N ILE A 9 25.53 -3.66 -1.98
CA ILE A 9 26.51 -4.04 -2.99
C ILE A 9 27.87 -4.32 -2.34
N GLU A 10 28.34 -3.46 -1.44
CA GLU A 10 29.57 -3.65 -0.70
C GLU A 10 29.53 -4.92 0.14
N SER A 11 28.46 -5.10 0.91
CA SER A 11 28.26 -6.31 1.71
C SER A 11 28.25 -7.58 0.85
N VAL A 12 27.60 -7.56 -0.31
CA VAL A 12 27.59 -8.71 -1.23
C VAL A 12 28.95 -8.95 -1.86
N ARG A 13 29.73 -7.90 -2.12
CA ARG A 13 31.09 -8.01 -2.65
C ARG A 13 32.00 -8.71 -1.67
N ASP A 14 31.95 -8.33 -0.39
CA ASP A 14 32.85 -8.78 0.66
C ASP A 14 32.45 -10.14 1.23
N HIS A 15 31.17 -10.37 1.46
CA HIS A 15 30.66 -11.54 2.17
C HIS A 15 29.78 -12.47 1.32
N GLY A 16 29.48 -12.08 0.06
CA GLY A 16 28.47 -12.77 -0.76
C GLY A 16 27.05 -12.52 -0.28
N VAL A 17 26.11 -13.28 -0.83
CA VAL A 17 24.69 -13.20 -0.44
C VAL A 17 24.45 -14.09 0.76
N LEU A 18 24.36 -13.52 1.96
CA LEU A 18 24.17 -14.24 3.22
C LEU A 18 22.77 -14.85 3.36
N VAL A 19 21.74 -14.17 2.86
CA VAL A 19 20.35 -14.64 2.90
C VAL A 19 19.92 -15.03 1.49
N PRO A 20 19.58 -16.31 1.21
CA PRO A 20 19.16 -16.75 -0.11
C PRO A 20 17.92 -16.02 -0.61
N ALA A 21 17.82 -15.83 -1.94
CA ALA A 21 16.57 -15.39 -2.56
C ALA A 21 15.55 -16.55 -2.59
N LEU A 22 14.28 -16.20 -2.71
CA LEU A 22 13.21 -17.18 -2.89
C LEU A 22 12.75 -17.19 -4.34
N VAL A 23 12.74 -18.36 -4.94
CA VAL A 23 12.34 -18.56 -6.34
C VAL A 23 11.39 -19.75 -6.47
N ARG A 24 10.62 -19.78 -7.57
CA ARG A 24 9.86 -20.96 -8.00
C ARG A 24 10.20 -21.35 -9.43
N GLU A 25 9.98 -22.59 -9.78
CA GLU A 25 10.10 -23.05 -11.16
C GLU A 25 8.96 -22.47 -12.02
N LYS A 26 9.30 -22.07 -13.24
CA LYS A 26 8.29 -21.66 -14.24
C LYS A 26 7.84 -22.89 -15.05
N PRO A 27 6.57 -22.97 -15.45
CA PRO A 27 6.10 -24.03 -16.36
C PRO A 27 6.84 -24.05 -17.69
N THR A 28 7.37 -22.91 -18.13
CA THR A 28 8.12 -22.75 -19.39
C THR A 28 9.63 -22.99 -19.24
N GLY A 29 10.08 -23.43 -18.07
CA GLY A 29 11.49 -23.58 -17.72
C GLY A 29 12.10 -22.33 -17.09
N GLY A 30 13.16 -22.53 -16.33
CA GLY A 30 13.83 -21.49 -15.55
C GLY A 30 13.08 -21.15 -14.26
N TYR A 31 13.49 -20.05 -13.63
CA TYR A 31 13.00 -19.66 -12.31
C TYR A 31 12.36 -18.27 -12.33
N GLU A 32 11.34 -18.11 -11.50
CA GLU A 32 10.72 -16.81 -11.19
C GLU A 32 11.10 -16.42 -9.77
N MET A 33 11.61 -15.20 -9.63
CA MET A 33 11.98 -14.67 -8.31
C MET A 33 10.74 -14.14 -7.58
N ILE A 34 10.51 -14.65 -6.39
CA ILE A 34 9.42 -14.24 -5.51
C ILE A 34 9.90 -13.19 -4.52
N SER A 35 11.12 -13.33 -3.99
CA SER A 35 11.73 -12.38 -3.06
C SER A 35 13.24 -12.36 -3.23
N GLY A 36 13.85 -11.16 -3.06
CA GLY A 36 15.29 -11.00 -3.13
C GLY A 36 15.78 -10.17 -4.32
N HIS A 37 14.93 -9.41 -4.99
CA HIS A 37 15.28 -8.59 -6.17
C HIS A 37 16.43 -7.61 -5.89
N ARG A 38 16.47 -6.94 -4.73
CA ARG A 38 17.59 -6.06 -4.35
C ARG A 38 18.91 -6.82 -4.23
N ARG A 39 18.88 -8.03 -3.63
CA ARG A 39 20.07 -8.90 -3.50
C ARG A 39 20.55 -9.40 -4.85
N LYS A 40 19.64 -9.72 -5.79
CA LYS A 40 19.97 -10.05 -7.16
C LYS A 40 20.69 -8.89 -7.84
N MET A 41 20.09 -7.69 -7.80
CA MET A 41 20.70 -6.50 -8.38
C MET A 41 22.08 -6.18 -7.77
N ALA A 42 22.20 -6.30 -6.44
CA ALA A 42 23.48 -6.11 -5.74
C ALA A 42 24.53 -7.15 -6.16
N SER A 43 24.12 -8.42 -6.37
CA SER A 43 25.02 -9.48 -6.84
C SER A 43 25.53 -9.21 -8.25
N GLU A 44 24.67 -8.79 -9.16
CA GLU A 44 25.01 -8.41 -10.53
C GLU A 44 26.02 -7.23 -10.53
N LEU A 45 25.74 -6.18 -9.75
CA LEU A 45 26.61 -5.01 -9.62
C LEU A 45 27.93 -5.31 -8.89
N ALA A 46 27.94 -6.31 -8.02
CA ALA A 46 29.16 -6.82 -7.35
C ALA A 46 29.97 -7.81 -8.22
N GLY A 47 29.53 -8.08 -9.47
CA GLY A 47 30.21 -8.97 -10.40
C GLY A 47 30.11 -10.46 -10.04
N LYS A 48 29.07 -10.87 -9.30
CA LYS A 48 28.83 -12.29 -8.97
C LYS A 48 28.04 -12.95 -10.08
N GLU A 49 28.52 -14.06 -10.63
CA GLU A 49 27.83 -14.83 -11.68
C GLU A 49 26.61 -15.59 -11.17
N THR A 50 26.60 -15.96 -9.90
CA THR A 50 25.54 -16.74 -9.29
C THR A 50 25.17 -16.19 -7.91
N MET A 51 23.96 -16.51 -7.46
CA MET A 51 23.51 -16.21 -6.11
C MET A 51 22.75 -17.40 -5.50
N PRO A 52 22.82 -17.62 -4.18
CA PRO A 52 22.07 -18.66 -3.53
C PRO A 52 20.57 -18.39 -3.57
N CYS A 53 19.79 -19.43 -3.92
CA CYS A 53 18.34 -19.38 -4.00
C CYS A 53 17.71 -20.59 -3.32
N ILE A 54 16.55 -20.38 -2.68
CA ILE A 54 15.68 -21.45 -2.20
C ILE A 54 14.58 -21.63 -3.24
N VAL A 55 14.49 -22.82 -3.81
CA VAL A 55 13.44 -23.18 -4.75
C VAL A 55 12.25 -23.73 -3.98
N ARG A 56 11.05 -23.17 -4.21
CA ARG A 56 9.80 -23.66 -3.64
C ARG A 56 8.76 -23.87 -4.74
N ASN A 57 8.00 -24.95 -4.60
CA ASN A 57 6.85 -25.18 -5.47
C ASN A 57 5.65 -24.39 -4.94
N LEU A 58 5.38 -23.23 -5.54
CA LEU A 58 4.32 -22.30 -5.16
C LEU A 58 3.35 -22.09 -6.33
N SER A 59 2.06 -22.16 -6.05
CA SER A 59 1.05 -21.68 -7.02
C SER A 59 1.15 -20.15 -7.17
N ASP A 60 0.51 -19.58 -8.20
CA ASP A 60 0.52 -18.13 -8.43
C ASP A 60 0.01 -17.34 -7.22
N ASP A 61 -1.11 -17.78 -6.63
CA ASP A 61 -1.65 -17.12 -5.44
C ASP A 61 -0.73 -17.25 -4.22
N GLN A 62 -0.07 -18.41 -4.03
CA GLN A 62 0.92 -18.59 -2.96
C GLN A 62 2.15 -17.72 -3.18
N ALA A 63 2.62 -17.60 -4.42
CA ALA A 63 3.74 -16.74 -4.77
C ALA A 63 3.43 -15.27 -4.47
N VAL A 64 2.24 -14.79 -4.82
CA VAL A 64 1.77 -13.43 -4.49
C VAL A 64 1.73 -13.21 -2.98
N ILE A 65 1.15 -14.13 -2.20
CA ILE A 65 1.08 -14.01 -0.74
C ILE A 65 2.49 -13.91 -0.13
N VAL A 66 3.40 -14.81 -0.51
CA VAL A 66 4.77 -14.82 0.01
C VAL A 66 5.55 -13.56 -0.40
N MET A 67 5.37 -13.10 -1.64
CA MET A 67 5.98 -11.86 -2.12
C MET A 67 5.51 -10.66 -1.29
N VAL A 68 4.20 -10.54 -1.06
CA VAL A 68 3.61 -9.47 -0.26
C VAL A 68 4.09 -9.53 1.19
N ASP A 69 4.10 -10.71 1.81
CA ASP A 69 4.59 -10.88 3.20
C ASP A 69 6.05 -10.45 3.34
N SER A 70 6.88 -10.81 2.36
CA SER A 70 8.28 -10.40 2.32
C SER A 70 8.48 -8.89 2.20
N ASN A 71 7.56 -8.18 1.53
CA ASN A 71 7.60 -6.73 1.40
C ASN A 71 7.03 -6.02 2.65
N LEU A 72 5.99 -6.58 3.27
CA LEU A 72 5.39 -6.03 4.49
C LEU A 72 6.28 -6.15 5.74
N GLN A 73 7.37 -6.92 5.67
CA GLN A 73 8.36 -7.03 6.74
C GLN A 73 9.44 -5.93 6.71
N ARG A 74 9.36 -4.98 5.77
CA ARG A 74 10.29 -3.85 5.72
C ARG A 74 9.96 -2.85 6.83
N GLU A 75 10.99 -2.19 7.36
CA GLU A 75 10.84 -1.17 8.42
C GLU A 75 10.04 0.05 7.98
N GLU A 76 10.23 0.46 6.73
CA GLU A 76 9.53 1.61 6.14
C GLU A 76 8.76 1.15 4.89
N ILE A 77 7.44 1.30 4.95
CA ILE A 77 6.53 0.98 3.86
C ILE A 77 5.61 2.18 3.65
N LEU A 78 5.55 2.66 2.43
CA LEU A 78 4.66 3.76 2.06
C LEU A 78 3.18 3.36 2.19
N PRO A 79 2.27 4.31 2.49
CA PRO A 79 0.84 4.05 2.51
C PRO A 79 0.32 3.42 1.22
N SER A 80 0.79 3.87 0.05
CA SER A 80 0.47 3.30 -1.25
C SER A 80 0.92 1.85 -1.37
N GLU A 81 2.16 1.54 -0.99
CA GLU A 81 2.71 0.18 -1.02
C GLU A 81 1.88 -0.76 -0.13
N LYS A 82 1.51 -0.33 1.09
CA LYS A 82 0.61 -1.09 1.97
C LYS A 82 -0.76 -1.31 1.33
N ALA A 83 -1.31 -0.29 0.69
CA ALA A 83 -2.63 -0.35 0.04
C ALA A 83 -2.66 -1.43 -1.04
N PHE A 84 -1.71 -1.41 -1.97
CA PHE A 84 -1.60 -2.40 -3.03
C PHE A 84 -1.24 -3.79 -2.50
N ALA A 85 -0.33 -3.88 -1.52
CA ALA A 85 0.05 -5.13 -0.88
C ALA A 85 -1.15 -5.83 -0.25
N TYR A 86 -1.96 -5.12 0.54
CA TYR A 86 -3.16 -5.67 1.17
C TYR A 86 -4.22 -6.06 0.14
N LYS A 87 -4.43 -5.26 -0.92
CA LYS A 87 -5.35 -5.58 -2.01
C LYS A 87 -4.93 -6.89 -2.70
N MET A 88 -3.67 -6.99 -3.13
CA MET A 88 -3.14 -8.17 -3.81
C MET A 88 -3.23 -9.44 -2.94
N LYS A 89 -2.81 -9.34 -1.68
CA LYS A 89 -2.85 -10.48 -0.76
C LYS A 89 -4.28 -10.94 -0.48
N LEU A 90 -5.20 -10.00 -0.24
CA LEU A 90 -6.61 -10.32 0.00
C LEU A 90 -7.27 -10.99 -1.22
N GLU A 91 -6.96 -10.53 -2.43
CA GLU A 91 -7.45 -11.14 -3.67
C GLU A 91 -6.89 -12.55 -3.87
N ALA A 92 -5.59 -12.77 -3.64
CA ALA A 92 -4.96 -14.08 -3.70
C ALA A 92 -5.58 -15.05 -2.67
N MET A 93 -5.80 -14.61 -1.43
CA MET A 93 -6.46 -15.40 -0.39
C MET A 93 -7.89 -15.78 -0.77
N LYS A 94 -8.66 -14.86 -1.37
CA LYS A 94 -10.03 -15.13 -1.83
C LYS A 94 -10.05 -16.16 -2.96
N ARG A 95 -9.13 -16.07 -3.93
CA ARG A 95 -9.01 -17.06 -5.03
C ARG A 95 -8.67 -18.45 -4.49
N GLN A 96 -7.77 -18.54 -3.51
CA GLN A 96 -7.45 -19.81 -2.85
C GLN A 96 -8.64 -20.39 -2.09
N ALA A 97 -9.42 -19.57 -1.38
CA ALA A 97 -10.59 -20.02 -0.64
C ALA A 97 -11.72 -20.55 -1.55
N GLY A 98 -11.88 -19.97 -2.75
CA GLY A 98 -12.89 -20.39 -3.75
C GLY A 98 -12.49 -21.60 -4.59
N ARG A 99 -11.27 -22.12 -4.51
CA ARG A 99 -10.79 -23.25 -5.32
C ARG A 99 -11.13 -24.60 -4.64
N PRO A 100 -11.79 -25.58 -5.33
CA PRO A 100 -12.02 -26.91 -4.77
C PRO A 100 -10.68 -27.57 -4.41
N ARG A 101 -10.50 -27.91 -3.15
CA ARG A 101 -9.24 -28.50 -2.65
C ARG A 101 -9.22 -30.02 -2.97
N LYS A 102 -8.43 -30.44 -3.96
CA LYS A 102 -7.88 -31.79 -4.00
C LYS A 102 -6.57 -31.76 -3.21
N ASN A 103 -6.51 -32.38 -2.04
CA ASN A 103 -5.35 -32.49 -1.13
C ASN A 103 -4.85 -31.17 -0.52
N SER A 104 -5.47 -30.71 0.55
CA SER A 104 -4.92 -29.62 1.37
C SER A 104 -4.39 -30.14 2.70
N VAL A 105 -3.11 -29.85 2.97
CA VAL A 105 -2.46 -29.96 4.28
C VAL A 105 -3.21 -29.11 5.31
N PRO A 106 -3.32 -29.50 6.60
CA PRO A 106 -4.26 -28.90 7.56
C PRO A 106 -3.82 -27.56 8.17
N VAL A 107 -3.53 -26.56 7.33
CA VAL A 107 -3.42 -25.14 7.79
C VAL A 107 -4.80 -24.53 8.07
N ALA A 108 -5.88 -25.27 7.78
CA ALA A 108 -7.24 -24.75 7.72
C ALA A 108 -8.03 -24.83 9.04
N GLN A 109 -7.51 -25.41 10.13
CA GLN A 109 -8.28 -25.54 11.35
C GLN A 109 -8.32 -24.27 12.21
N GLU A 110 -7.26 -23.46 12.17
CA GLU A 110 -7.11 -22.24 12.96
C GLU A 110 -7.96 -21.05 12.44
N PHE A 111 -8.39 -21.11 11.18
CA PHE A 111 -9.11 -20.03 10.51
C PHE A 111 -10.56 -20.36 10.14
N ARG A 112 -11.15 -21.44 10.72
CA ARG A 112 -12.55 -21.78 10.45
C ARG A 112 -13.49 -20.67 10.95
N GLY A 113 -14.28 -20.11 10.03
CA GLY A 113 -15.27 -19.09 10.33
C GLY A 113 -14.77 -17.65 10.23
N LYS A 114 -13.47 -17.42 9.99
CA LYS A 114 -12.92 -16.08 9.78
C LYS A 114 -12.94 -15.68 8.32
N THR A 115 -13.19 -14.41 8.04
CA THR A 115 -13.07 -13.84 6.70
C THR A 115 -11.58 -13.67 6.31
N SER A 116 -11.28 -13.66 5.02
CA SER A 116 -9.89 -13.41 4.55
C SER A 116 -9.32 -12.10 5.08
N ARG A 117 -10.16 -11.10 5.38
CA ARG A 117 -9.75 -9.81 5.95
C ARG A 117 -9.40 -9.91 7.43
N GLU A 118 -10.12 -10.73 8.19
CA GLU A 118 -9.79 -11.05 9.59
C GLU A 118 -8.45 -11.76 9.68
N ILE A 119 -8.25 -12.76 8.83
CA ILE A 119 -7.00 -13.52 8.77
C ILE A 119 -5.82 -12.58 8.41
N LEU A 120 -6.02 -11.73 7.40
CA LEU A 120 -4.99 -10.76 7.03
C LEU A 120 -4.69 -9.80 8.19
N GLY A 121 -5.71 -9.28 8.88
CA GLY A 121 -5.55 -8.39 10.03
C GLY A 121 -4.73 -9.00 11.15
N GLU A 122 -5.02 -10.23 11.52
CA GLU A 122 -4.24 -10.96 12.53
C GLU A 122 -2.78 -11.17 12.12
N GLN A 123 -2.52 -11.47 10.84
CA GLN A 123 -1.17 -11.69 10.33
C GLN A 123 -0.30 -10.42 10.33
N VAL A 124 -0.90 -9.25 10.07
CA VAL A 124 -0.18 -7.98 9.97
C VAL A 124 -0.33 -7.10 11.23
N GLY A 125 -1.10 -7.53 12.22
CA GLY A 125 -1.33 -6.79 13.46
C GLY A 125 -2.20 -5.53 13.29
N GLU A 126 -3.03 -5.48 12.24
CA GLU A 126 -3.91 -4.34 11.95
C GLU A 126 -5.39 -4.73 12.02
N SER A 127 -6.27 -3.77 12.36
CA SER A 127 -7.71 -4.00 12.35
C SER A 127 -8.24 -4.15 10.92
N GLN A 128 -9.36 -4.88 10.76
CA GLN A 128 -10.05 -5.03 9.47
C GLN A 128 -10.43 -3.67 8.86
N ASP A 129 -10.83 -2.70 9.69
CA ASP A 129 -11.16 -1.36 9.24
C ASP A 129 -9.93 -0.61 8.73
N GLN A 130 -8.77 -0.80 9.37
CA GLN A 130 -7.52 -0.20 8.91
C GLN A 130 -7.11 -0.78 7.56
N ILE A 131 -7.17 -2.10 7.39
CA ILE A 131 -6.91 -2.77 6.11
C ILE A 131 -7.86 -2.26 5.02
N ARG A 132 -9.16 -2.12 5.35
CA ARG A 132 -10.15 -1.57 4.41
C ARG A 132 -9.79 -0.15 3.97
N ARG A 133 -9.34 0.70 4.90
CA ARG A 133 -8.92 2.08 4.62
C ARG A 133 -7.69 2.11 3.71
N TYR A 134 -6.67 1.27 3.97
CA TYR A 134 -5.52 1.15 3.08
C TYR A 134 -5.94 0.71 1.68
N ILE A 135 -6.69 -0.39 1.56
CA ILE A 135 -7.15 -0.87 0.25
C ILE A 135 -7.94 0.22 -0.48
N ARG A 136 -8.70 1.05 0.24
CA ARG A 136 -9.46 2.13 -0.37
C ARG A 136 -8.56 3.17 -1.06
N LEU A 137 -7.33 3.39 -0.58
CA LEU A 137 -6.39 4.31 -1.23
C LEU A 137 -6.01 3.90 -2.66
N THR A 138 -6.14 2.61 -3.03
CA THR A 138 -5.88 2.16 -4.40
C THR A 138 -6.87 2.73 -5.43
N GLU A 139 -7.93 3.39 -4.98
CA GLU A 139 -8.90 4.06 -5.82
C GLU A 139 -8.59 5.56 -6.05
N LEU A 140 -7.51 6.08 -5.45
CA LEU A 140 -7.02 7.43 -5.73
C LEU A 140 -6.30 7.48 -7.08
N ILE A 141 -6.28 8.67 -7.71
CA ILE A 141 -5.37 8.93 -8.82
C ILE A 141 -3.93 8.95 -8.29
N GLN A 142 -2.97 8.75 -9.19
CA GLN A 142 -1.56 8.60 -8.81
C GLN A 142 -1.04 9.84 -8.07
N GLU A 143 -1.39 11.02 -8.54
CA GLU A 143 -0.96 12.31 -8.01
C GLU A 143 -1.41 12.51 -6.54
N ILE A 144 -2.67 12.22 -6.25
CA ILE A 144 -3.19 12.30 -4.87
C ILE A 144 -2.58 11.21 -3.98
N LEU A 145 -2.36 10.02 -4.52
CA LEU A 145 -1.73 8.92 -3.78
C LEU A 145 -0.28 9.27 -3.40
N GLU A 146 0.47 9.91 -4.29
CA GLU A 146 1.82 10.43 -4.02
C GLU A 146 1.80 11.51 -2.92
N MET A 147 0.78 12.39 -2.91
CA MET A 147 0.61 13.35 -1.82
C MET A 147 0.35 12.68 -0.46
N VAL A 148 -0.26 11.48 -0.46
CA VAL A 148 -0.42 10.69 0.78
C VAL A 148 0.91 10.09 1.23
N ASP A 149 1.71 9.58 0.30
CA ASP A 149 3.04 9.03 0.58
C ASP A 149 4.00 10.12 1.08
N ASP A 150 3.92 11.32 0.52
CA ASP A 150 4.65 12.52 0.94
C ASP A 150 4.15 13.12 2.27
N LYS A 151 3.11 12.53 2.88
CA LYS A 151 2.46 13.04 4.11
C LYS A 151 1.81 14.42 3.98
N LYS A 152 1.60 14.92 2.75
CA LYS A 152 0.87 16.17 2.48
C LYS A 152 -0.62 16.00 2.75
N ILE A 153 -1.17 14.81 2.48
CA ILE A 153 -2.55 14.43 2.81
C ILE A 153 -2.51 13.27 3.80
N SER A 154 -3.20 13.40 4.93
CA SER A 154 -3.28 12.33 5.91
C SER A 154 -4.28 11.24 5.49
N MET A 155 -4.16 10.05 6.08
CA MET A 155 -4.97 8.86 5.75
C MET A 155 -6.49 9.13 5.76
N ARG A 156 -7.01 9.86 6.74
CA ARG A 156 -8.46 10.06 6.87
C ARG A 156 -9.08 10.86 5.73
N PRO A 157 -8.59 12.08 5.40
CA PRO A 157 -9.05 12.78 4.20
C PRO A 157 -8.85 11.95 2.93
N ALA A 158 -7.70 11.30 2.74
CA ALA A 158 -7.41 10.50 1.56
C ALA A 158 -8.46 9.39 1.32
N VAL A 159 -8.90 8.70 2.39
CA VAL A 159 -9.97 7.71 2.30
C VAL A 159 -11.29 8.33 1.87
N GLU A 160 -11.65 9.52 2.35
CA GLU A 160 -12.86 10.22 1.89
C GLU A 160 -12.77 10.60 0.41
N LEU A 161 -11.63 11.14 -0.03
CA LEU A 161 -11.38 11.53 -1.42
C LEU A 161 -11.39 10.34 -2.38
N SER A 162 -10.99 9.16 -1.92
CA SER A 162 -11.00 7.95 -2.75
C SER A 162 -12.42 7.49 -3.18
N TYR A 163 -13.48 8.09 -2.64
CA TYR A 163 -14.85 7.81 -3.07
C TYR A 163 -15.31 8.69 -4.25
N LEU A 164 -14.53 9.69 -4.63
CA LEU A 164 -14.82 10.54 -5.78
C LEU A 164 -14.56 9.79 -7.10
N PRO A 165 -15.31 10.05 -8.17
CA PRO A 165 -14.94 9.68 -9.54
C PRO A 165 -13.56 10.21 -9.91
N LYS A 166 -12.87 9.58 -10.87
CA LYS A 166 -11.51 9.98 -11.25
C LYS A 166 -11.45 11.41 -11.78
N GLU A 167 -12.43 11.80 -12.57
CA GLU A 167 -12.54 13.14 -13.15
C GLU A 167 -12.64 14.21 -12.05
N GLU A 168 -13.40 13.93 -10.99
CA GLU A 168 -13.50 14.85 -9.85
C GLU A 168 -12.23 14.87 -8.99
N GLN A 169 -11.50 13.75 -8.92
CA GLN A 169 -10.20 13.71 -8.26
C GLN A 169 -9.16 14.55 -9.02
N GLU A 170 -9.17 14.55 -10.36
CA GLU A 170 -8.30 15.37 -11.20
C GLU A 170 -8.58 16.86 -10.96
N ILE A 171 -9.85 17.29 -11.01
CA ILE A 171 -10.23 18.68 -10.72
C ILE A 171 -9.82 19.10 -9.30
N LEU A 172 -9.99 18.20 -8.33
CA LEU A 172 -9.56 18.45 -6.95
C LEU A 172 -8.05 18.59 -6.85
N TYR A 173 -7.29 17.75 -7.55
CA TYR A 173 -5.83 17.83 -7.58
C TYR A 173 -5.37 19.17 -8.15
N ASP A 174 -5.90 19.60 -9.29
CA ASP A 174 -5.60 20.89 -9.90
C ASP A 174 -5.94 22.06 -8.96
N THR A 175 -7.06 21.96 -8.24
CA THR A 175 -7.45 22.94 -7.23
C THR A 175 -6.46 22.98 -6.05
N MET A 176 -5.98 21.81 -5.58
CA MET A 176 -4.98 21.74 -4.52
C MET A 176 -3.64 22.35 -4.91
N GLU A 177 -3.21 22.15 -6.15
CA GLU A 177 -1.97 22.72 -6.67
C GLU A 177 -2.08 24.24 -6.85
N SER A 178 -3.21 24.74 -7.43
CA SER A 178 -3.42 26.18 -7.62
C SER A 178 -3.52 26.96 -6.32
N GLU A 179 -4.21 26.41 -5.33
CA GLU A 179 -4.41 27.04 -4.01
C GLU A 179 -3.26 26.73 -3.01
N ALA A 180 -2.29 25.91 -3.40
CA ALA A 180 -1.20 25.43 -2.56
C ALA A 180 -1.69 24.90 -1.19
N CYS A 181 -2.85 24.23 -1.17
CA CYS A 181 -3.45 23.73 0.06
C CYS A 181 -4.06 22.33 -0.13
N THR A 182 -4.18 21.56 0.95
CA THR A 182 -4.81 20.25 0.96
C THR A 182 -6.04 20.23 1.86
N PRO A 183 -7.08 19.44 1.55
CA PRO A 183 -8.30 19.43 2.35
C PRO A 183 -8.08 18.82 3.73
N SER A 184 -8.68 19.45 4.74
CA SER A 184 -8.83 18.82 6.06
C SER A 184 -9.83 17.66 5.99
N HIS A 185 -9.88 16.83 7.04
CA HIS A 185 -10.83 15.71 7.08
C HIS A 185 -12.30 16.19 6.97
N ALA A 186 -12.66 17.31 7.59
CA ALA A 186 -14.00 17.87 7.52
C ALA A 186 -14.33 18.36 6.10
N GLN A 187 -13.38 19.01 5.42
CA GLN A 187 -13.51 19.43 4.03
C GLN A 187 -13.64 18.23 3.09
N ALA A 188 -12.83 17.18 3.27
CA ALA A 188 -12.91 15.95 2.48
C ALA A 188 -14.28 15.26 2.60
N ILE A 189 -14.88 15.23 3.79
CA ILE A 189 -16.25 14.72 4.00
C ILE A 189 -17.26 15.58 3.22
N LYS A 190 -17.14 16.92 3.27
CA LYS A 190 -18.02 17.82 2.50
C LYS A 190 -17.88 17.59 1.01
N ILE A 191 -16.65 17.55 0.49
CA ILE A 191 -16.36 17.29 -0.93
C ILE A 191 -17.01 15.97 -1.37
N ARG A 192 -16.81 14.89 -0.62
CA ARG A 192 -17.44 13.60 -0.90
C ARG A 192 -18.97 13.68 -0.91
N LYS A 193 -19.57 14.45 0.00
CA LYS A 193 -21.03 14.63 0.06
C LYS A 193 -21.53 15.34 -1.18
N PHE A 194 -20.90 16.46 -1.60
CA PHE A 194 -21.27 17.18 -2.81
C PHE A 194 -21.09 16.33 -4.08
N SER A 195 -20.03 15.51 -4.14
CA SER A 195 -19.82 14.51 -5.19
C SER A 195 -20.98 13.51 -5.26
N ALA A 196 -21.36 12.92 -4.13
CA ALA A 196 -22.46 11.96 -4.06
C ALA A 196 -23.82 12.56 -4.47
N GLU A 197 -24.02 13.87 -4.30
CA GLU A 197 -25.19 14.62 -4.72
C GLU A 197 -25.13 15.07 -6.20
N GLY A 198 -24.00 14.79 -6.90
CA GLY A 198 -23.78 15.26 -8.28
C GLY A 198 -23.65 16.79 -8.41
N ARG A 199 -23.22 17.46 -7.35
CA ARG A 199 -23.14 18.92 -7.23
C ARG A 199 -21.71 19.43 -7.08
N LEU A 200 -20.72 18.54 -7.18
CA LEU A 200 -19.32 18.94 -7.10
C LEU A 200 -18.88 19.57 -8.42
N ASN A 201 -18.34 20.77 -8.34
CA ASN A 201 -17.70 21.51 -9.43
C ASN A 201 -16.55 22.33 -8.86
N GLU A 202 -15.79 22.99 -9.73
CA GLU A 202 -14.61 23.77 -9.37
C GLU A 202 -14.95 24.91 -8.37
N ASP A 203 -16.03 25.64 -8.59
CA ASP A 203 -16.46 26.75 -7.69
C ASP A 203 -16.78 26.22 -6.30
N VAL A 204 -17.45 25.07 -6.20
CA VAL A 204 -17.77 24.42 -4.92
C VAL A 204 -16.50 23.92 -4.23
N LEU A 205 -15.55 23.35 -4.98
CA LEU A 205 -14.25 22.95 -4.45
C LEU A 205 -13.49 24.12 -3.88
N LEU A 206 -13.35 25.22 -4.64
CA LEU A 206 -12.71 26.46 -4.19
C LEU A 206 -13.37 27.02 -2.94
N SER A 207 -14.72 27.05 -2.90
CA SER A 207 -15.47 27.50 -1.72
C SER A 207 -15.19 26.64 -0.48
N ILE A 208 -15.13 25.30 -0.62
CA ILE A 208 -14.86 24.40 0.50
C ILE A 208 -13.38 24.52 0.93
N MET A 209 -12.46 24.63 -0.02
CA MET A 209 -11.03 24.71 0.26
C MET A 209 -10.63 26.03 0.93
N SER A 210 -11.32 27.13 0.61
CA SER A 210 -11.12 28.45 1.23
C SER A 210 -11.71 28.59 2.63
N GLU A 211 -12.51 27.63 3.11
CA GLU A 211 -13.01 27.65 4.48
C GLU A 211 -11.86 27.59 5.50
N GLU A 212 -11.91 28.45 6.55
CA GLU A 212 -10.94 28.40 7.63
C GLU A 212 -10.88 27.02 8.29
N LYS A 213 -9.69 26.45 8.36
CA LYS A 213 -9.49 25.17 9.04
C LYS A 213 -9.60 25.35 10.56
N PRO A 214 -10.30 24.48 11.28
CA PRO A 214 -10.49 24.63 12.74
C PRO A 214 -9.17 24.77 13.54
N ASN A 215 -8.04 24.30 12.98
CA ASN A 215 -6.73 24.39 13.61
C ASN A 215 -5.99 25.71 13.30
N GLN A 216 -6.51 26.57 12.44
CA GLN A 216 -5.95 27.88 12.06
C GLN A 216 -6.66 29.03 12.78
N VAL A 217 -7.74 28.77 13.50
CA VAL A 217 -8.39 29.78 14.35
C VAL A 217 -7.48 30.00 15.58
N GLU A 218 -6.96 31.23 15.73
CA GLU A 218 -6.22 31.61 16.94
C GLU A 218 -7.09 31.42 18.17
N GLN A 219 -6.77 30.45 19.02
CA GLN A 219 -7.46 30.22 20.28
C GLN A 219 -6.81 31.16 21.34
N TRP A 220 -7.46 32.28 21.62
CA TRP A 220 -7.14 33.11 22.75
C TRP A 220 -7.51 32.39 24.05
N LYS A 221 -6.49 31.93 24.80
CA LYS A 221 -6.72 31.41 26.16
C LYS A 221 -6.90 32.59 27.10
N ILE A 222 -8.13 32.84 27.52
CA ILE A 222 -8.41 33.79 28.60
C ILE A 222 -7.93 33.15 29.91
N PRO A 223 -6.95 33.77 30.64
CA PRO A 223 -6.55 33.23 31.93
C PRO A 223 -7.75 33.26 32.89
N LYS A 224 -7.99 32.14 33.54
CA LYS A 224 -8.97 32.10 34.65
C LYS A 224 -8.36 32.82 35.85
N ASN A 225 -8.98 33.94 36.28
CA ASN A 225 -8.70 34.58 37.57
C ASN A 225 -9.06 33.62 38.71
#